data_44cb3c01cb3b83dafae834d8c3db7744
#
_entry.id   44cb3c01cb3b83dafae834d8c3db7744
#
_cell.length_a   1.000
_cell.length_b   1.000
_cell.length_c   1.000
_cell.angle_alpha   90.00
_cell.angle_beta   90.00
_cell.angle_gamma   90.00
#
_symmetry.space_group_name_H-M   'P 1'
#
loop_
_entity.id
_entity.type
_entity.pdbx_description
1 polymer ?
#
loop_
_entity_poly.entity_id
_entity_poly.type
_entity_poly.pdbx_seq_one_letter_code
_entity_poly.pdbx_strand_id
1 'polypeptide(L)'
;MKSIIVFILLLSIASPAVGQRVKKSHEDLVSAAELMHQAYEEEAREILDSLLSVDPNNSDALFLRSLDYWHNGEIHRAIEYCSKAIETHSRRCYYDLDYMYYRRGDMYYSYAINYSNAIEDYSKAYELINKSDYIHCCYILYYRALCYYEIGEYKKAKQDLLSALDCDYDTLKDDILSFINLIHQK
;
A
#
# COMPACT_ATOMS: atom_id res chain seq x y z
N MET A 1 -12.42 -46.05 5.18
CA MET A 1 -13.53 -45.09 5.24
C MET A 1 -13.08 -43.64 5.52
N LYS A 2 -12.02 -43.37 6.33
CA LYS A 2 -11.56 -41.99 6.60
C LYS A 2 -10.91 -41.27 5.42
N SER A 3 -10.26 -42.01 4.51
CA SER A 3 -9.60 -41.40 3.33
C SER A 3 -10.55 -40.88 2.23
N ILE A 4 -11.74 -41.44 2.12
CA ILE A 4 -12.72 -41.03 1.10
C ILE A 4 -13.39 -39.70 1.49
N ILE A 5 -13.60 -39.47 2.80
CA ILE A 5 -14.22 -38.25 3.30
C ILE A 5 -13.29 -37.04 3.12
N VAL A 6 -11.97 -37.23 3.30
CA VAL A 6 -10.97 -36.17 3.07
C VAL A 6 -10.87 -35.82 1.57
N PHE A 7 -11.01 -36.80 0.67
CA PHE A 7 -10.99 -36.57 -0.77
C PHE A 7 -12.24 -35.83 -1.28
N ILE A 8 -13.40 -36.07 -0.68
CA ILE A 8 -14.64 -35.37 -1.01
C ILE A 8 -14.61 -33.93 -0.51
N LEU A 9 -13.99 -33.65 0.66
CA LEU A 9 -13.79 -32.29 1.18
C LEU A 9 -12.80 -31.49 0.34
N LEU A 10 -11.77 -32.10 -0.25
CA LEU A 10 -10.83 -31.43 -1.15
C LEU A 10 -11.44 -31.16 -2.57
N LEU A 11 -12.40 -31.97 -3.01
CA LEU A 11 -13.12 -31.72 -4.28
C LEU A 11 -14.22 -30.67 -4.16
N SER A 12 -14.73 -30.38 -2.95
CA SER A 12 -15.72 -29.32 -2.74
C SER A 12 -15.13 -27.90 -2.80
N ILE A 13 -13.79 -27.73 -2.75
CA ILE A 13 -13.10 -26.45 -2.86
C ILE A 13 -12.93 -26.01 -4.31
N ALA A 14 -13.12 -26.91 -5.28
CA ALA A 14 -13.03 -26.64 -6.71
C ALA A 14 -14.41 -26.60 -7.39
N SER A 15 -15.44 -26.08 -6.72
CA SER A 15 -16.74 -25.90 -7.37
C SER A 15 -16.63 -24.78 -8.42
N PRO A 16 -17.18 -24.99 -9.63
CA PRO A 16 -17.19 -23.97 -10.68
C PRO A 16 -17.76 -22.63 -10.22
N ALA A 17 -18.69 -22.65 -9.26
CA ALA A 17 -19.28 -21.46 -8.68
C ALA A 17 -18.30 -20.63 -7.83
N VAL A 18 -17.36 -21.29 -7.12
CA VAL A 18 -16.31 -20.60 -6.36
C VAL A 18 -15.30 -19.96 -7.32
N GLY A 19 -14.87 -20.70 -8.35
CA GLY A 19 -13.97 -20.15 -9.38
C GLY A 19 -14.59 -18.97 -10.14
N GLN A 20 -15.87 -19.01 -10.45
CA GLN A 20 -16.58 -17.90 -11.08
C GLN A 20 -16.71 -16.69 -10.15
N ARG A 21 -16.99 -16.89 -8.85
CA ARG A 21 -17.05 -15.79 -7.85
C ARG A 21 -15.69 -15.11 -7.68
N VAL A 22 -14.61 -15.88 -7.58
CA VAL A 22 -13.25 -15.32 -7.46
C VAL A 22 -12.87 -14.53 -8.71
N LYS A 23 -13.18 -15.05 -9.92
CA LYS A 23 -12.92 -14.33 -11.17
C LYS A 23 -13.73 -13.05 -11.26
N LYS A 24 -15.01 -13.06 -10.91
CA LYS A 24 -15.86 -11.88 -10.91
C LYS A 24 -15.36 -10.83 -9.91
N SER A 25 -14.99 -11.25 -8.70
CA SER A 25 -14.43 -10.33 -7.69
C SER A 25 -13.15 -9.65 -8.18
N HIS A 26 -12.31 -10.34 -8.93
CA HIS A 26 -11.10 -9.76 -9.52
C HIS A 26 -11.43 -8.75 -10.63
N GLU A 27 -12.37 -9.09 -11.53
CA GLU A 27 -12.83 -8.18 -12.58
C GLU A 27 -13.46 -6.92 -11.98
N ASP A 28 -14.26 -7.05 -10.92
CA ASP A 28 -14.87 -5.93 -10.21
C ASP A 28 -13.81 -5.03 -9.53
N LEU A 29 -12.75 -5.60 -8.95
CA LEU A 29 -11.63 -4.85 -8.37
C LEU A 29 -10.87 -4.03 -9.43
N VAL A 30 -10.57 -4.64 -10.58
CA VAL A 30 -9.90 -3.94 -11.69
C VAL A 30 -10.78 -2.78 -12.17
N SER A 31 -12.09 -3.03 -12.35
CA SER A 31 -13.04 -2.00 -12.74
C SER A 31 -13.10 -0.84 -11.73
N ALA A 32 -13.14 -1.14 -10.44
CA ALA A 32 -13.14 -0.10 -9.41
C ALA A 32 -11.85 0.74 -9.44
N ALA A 33 -10.69 0.10 -9.59
CA ALA A 33 -9.39 0.79 -9.69
C ALA A 33 -9.30 1.69 -10.93
N GLU A 34 -9.79 1.19 -12.08
CA GLU A 34 -9.83 1.97 -13.32
C GLU A 34 -10.76 3.18 -13.20
N LEU A 35 -11.95 3.03 -12.61
CA LEU A 35 -12.89 4.11 -12.40
C LEU A 35 -12.32 5.18 -11.45
N MET A 36 -11.67 4.79 -10.37
CA MET A 36 -10.97 5.73 -9.48
C MET A 36 -9.88 6.52 -10.23
N HIS A 37 -9.12 5.85 -11.10
CA HIS A 37 -8.10 6.53 -11.93
C HIS A 37 -8.71 7.51 -12.93
N GLN A 38 -9.92 7.25 -13.43
CA GLN A 38 -10.65 8.11 -14.38
C GLN A 38 -11.50 9.18 -13.69
N ALA A 39 -11.44 9.32 -12.37
CA ALA A 39 -12.25 10.22 -11.56
C ALA A 39 -13.78 9.92 -11.57
N TYR A 40 -14.16 8.67 -11.82
CA TYR A 40 -15.53 8.17 -11.64
C TYR A 40 -15.69 7.56 -10.23
N GLU A 41 -15.56 8.41 -9.23
CA GLU A 41 -15.45 7.98 -7.83
C GLU A 41 -16.73 7.32 -7.30
N GLU A 42 -17.92 7.79 -7.71
CA GLU A 42 -19.20 7.24 -7.22
C GLU A 42 -19.42 5.81 -7.73
N GLU A 43 -19.18 5.57 -9.01
CA GLU A 43 -19.30 4.23 -9.60
C GLU A 43 -18.27 3.26 -8.97
N ALA A 44 -17.06 3.73 -8.70
CA ALA A 44 -16.05 2.95 -8.01
C ALA A 44 -16.50 2.59 -6.58
N ARG A 45 -17.13 3.53 -5.85
CA ARG A 45 -17.66 3.31 -4.50
C ARG A 45 -18.74 2.25 -4.48
N GLU A 46 -19.68 2.29 -5.43
CA GLU A 46 -20.74 1.27 -5.52
C GLU A 46 -20.18 -0.13 -5.71
N ILE A 47 -19.15 -0.28 -6.56
CA ILE A 47 -18.47 -1.57 -6.77
C ILE A 47 -17.77 -2.02 -5.48
N LEU A 48 -17.03 -1.12 -4.81
CA LEU A 48 -16.33 -1.44 -3.58
C LEU A 48 -17.29 -1.80 -2.45
N ASP A 49 -18.42 -1.11 -2.32
CA ASP A 49 -19.47 -1.42 -1.35
C ASP A 49 -20.09 -2.79 -1.61
N SER A 50 -20.31 -3.13 -2.89
CA SER A 50 -20.79 -4.46 -3.28
C SER A 50 -19.79 -5.55 -2.90
N LEU A 51 -18.48 -5.34 -3.19
CA LEU A 51 -17.42 -6.30 -2.84
C LEU A 51 -17.31 -6.51 -1.33
N LEU A 52 -17.30 -5.41 -0.55
CA LEU A 52 -17.19 -5.46 0.91
C LEU A 52 -18.46 -6.00 1.59
N SER A 53 -19.63 -5.88 0.95
CA SER A 53 -20.86 -6.52 1.45
C SER A 53 -20.81 -8.05 1.36
N VAL A 54 -20.11 -8.59 0.35
CA VAL A 54 -19.92 -10.03 0.14
C VAL A 54 -18.76 -10.57 0.96
N ASP A 55 -17.65 -9.84 0.99
CA ASP A 55 -16.44 -10.17 1.77
C ASP A 55 -15.91 -8.94 2.49
N PRO A 56 -16.31 -8.71 3.76
CA PRO A 56 -15.86 -7.57 4.56
C PRO A 56 -14.37 -7.56 4.87
N ASN A 57 -13.66 -8.65 4.58
CA ASN A 57 -12.22 -8.80 4.77
C ASN A 57 -11.44 -8.87 3.44
N ASN A 58 -12.06 -8.50 2.33
CA ASN A 58 -11.38 -8.39 1.05
C ASN A 58 -10.32 -7.28 1.14
N SER A 59 -9.06 -7.69 1.27
CA SER A 59 -7.92 -6.79 1.47
C SER A 59 -7.78 -5.74 0.36
N ASP A 60 -7.94 -6.16 -0.91
CA ASP A 60 -7.81 -5.26 -2.05
C ASP A 60 -8.93 -4.21 -2.10
N ALA A 61 -10.17 -4.62 -1.82
CA ALA A 61 -11.30 -3.69 -1.75
C ALA A 61 -11.17 -2.72 -0.57
N LEU A 62 -10.71 -3.20 0.59
CA LEU A 62 -10.39 -2.36 1.75
C LEU A 62 -9.30 -1.34 1.42
N PHE A 63 -8.25 -1.77 0.72
CA PHE A 63 -7.16 -0.89 0.32
C PHE A 63 -7.63 0.19 -0.66
N LEU A 64 -8.37 -0.17 -1.71
CA LEU A 64 -8.95 0.80 -2.64
C LEU A 64 -9.89 1.78 -1.92
N ARG A 65 -10.71 1.29 -0.98
CA ARG A 65 -11.57 2.16 -0.17
C ARG A 65 -10.75 3.13 0.70
N SER A 66 -9.60 2.70 1.19
CA SER A 66 -8.69 3.58 1.94
C SER A 66 -8.15 4.72 1.07
N LEU A 67 -7.84 4.45 -0.19
CA LEU A 67 -7.39 5.48 -1.14
C LEU A 67 -8.51 6.47 -1.47
N ASP A 68 -9.75 5.98 -1.61
CA ASP A 68 -10.93 6.84 -1.78
C ASP A 68 -11.10 7.80 -0.59
N TYR A 69 -11.07 7.29 0.65
CA TYR A 69 -11.13 8.15 1.84
C TYR A 69 -9.96 9.15 1.89
N TRP A 70 -8.76 8.73 1.48
CA TRP A 70 -7.60 9.62 1.45
C TRP A 70 -7.79 10.77 0.46
N HIS A 71 -8.25 10.50 -0.77
CA HIS A 71 -8.54 11.52 -1.76
C HIS A 71 -9.61 12.52 -1.29
N ASN A 72 -10.58 12.04 -0.52
CA ASN A 72 -11.64 12.89 0.04
C ASN A 72 -11.22 13.63 1.34
N GLY A 73 -9.97 13.48 1.80
CA GLY A 73 -9.46 14.13 3.01
C GLY A 73 -9.92 13.49 4.32
N GLU A 74 -10.56 12.32 4.27
CA GLU A 74 -11.01 11.55 5.43
C GLU A 74 -9.89 10.69 6.03
N ILE A 75 -8.81 11.32 6.48
CA ILE A 75 -7.53 10.68 6.78
C ILE A 75 -7.62 9.57 7.84
N HIS A 76 -8.39 9.79 8.90
CA HIS A 76 -8.55 8.77 9.94
C HIS A 76 -9.18 7.49 9.39
N ARG A 77 -10.21 7.62 8.54
CA ARG A 77 -10.82 6.48 7.87
C ARG A 77 -9.89 5.83 6.88
N ALA A 78 -9.14 6.61 6.10
CA ALA A 78 -8.15 6.11 5.19
C ALA A 78 -7.13 5.20 5.90
N ILE A 79 -6.57 5.66 7.02
CA ILE A 79 -5.62 4.89 7.82
C ILE A 79 -6.28 3.64 8.42
N GLU A 80 -7.51 3.73 8.92
CA GLU A 80 -8.26 2.60 9.47
C GLU A 80 -8.47 1.50 8.41
N TYR A 81 -8.99 1.86 7.25
CA TYR A 81 -9.25 0.93 6.15
C TYR A 81 -7.97 0.33 5.58
N CYS A 82 -6.90 1.13 5.42
CA CYS A 82 -5.59 0.63 5.00
C CYS A 82 -4.99 -0.34 6.03
N SER A 83 -5.13 -0.05 7.33
CA SER A 83 -4.68 -0.95 8.40
C SER A 83 -5.41 -2.28 8.35
N LYS A 84 -6.74 -2.26 8.17
CA LYS A 84 -7.53 -3.48 8.01
C LYS A 84 -7.15 -4.25 6.75
N ALA A 85 -6.84 -3.56 5.64
CA ALA A 85 -6.34 -4.19 4.42
C ALA A 85 -5.02 -4.94 4.67
N ILE A 86 -4.08 -4.31 5.38
CA ILE A 86 -2.80 -4.92 5.76
C ILE A 86 -3.00 -6.15 6.65
N GLU A 87 -3.89 -6.08 7.65
CA GLU A 87 -4.19 -7.18 8.56
C GLU A 87 -4.82 -8.39 7.84
N THR A 88 -5.66 -8.14 6.83
CA THR A 88 -6.35 -9.19 6.07
C THR A 88 -5.59 -9.63 4.82
N HIS A 89 -4.41 -9.04 4.54
CA HIS A 89 -3.62 -9.32 3.36
C HIS A 89 -3.21 -10.80 3.26
N SER A 90 -3.24 -11.33 2.04
CA SER A 90 -2.83 -12.68 1.70
C SER A 90 -2.04 -12.69 0.38
N ARG A 91 -1.31 -13.78 0.11
CA ARG A 91 -0.55 -13.95 -1.16
C ARG A 91 -1.41 -13.96 -2.43
N ARG A 92 -2.73 -13.91 -2.31
CA ARG A 92 -3.67 -13.89 -3.44
C ARG A 92 -4.20 -12.49 -3.74
N CYS A 93 -3.81 -11.50 -2.94
CA CYS A 93 -4.20 -10.12 -3.15
C CYS A 93 -3.54 -9.57 -4.43
N TYR A 94 -4.23 -8.64 -5.07
CA TYR A 94 -3.73 -7.93 -6.25
C TYR A 94 -2.66 -6.90 -5.86
N TYR A 95 -2.89 -6.19 -4.76
CA TYR A 95 -1.94 -5.21 -4.24
C TYR A 95 -0.95 -5.87 -3.30
N ASP A 96 0.33 -5.58 -3.50
CA ASP A 96 1.41 -6.10 -2.66
C ASP A 96 1.42 -5.40 -1.29
N LEU A 97 1.85 -6.14 -0.28
CA LEU A 97 1.86 -5.68 1.11
C LEU A 97 2.81 -4.48 1.32
N ASP A 98 3.94 -4.45 0.61
CA ASP A 98 4.89 -3.34 0.64
C ASP A 98 4.25 -2.04 0.12
N TYR A 99 3.44 -2.13 -0.94
CA TYR A 99 2.73 -0.98 -1.47
C TYR A 99 1.65 -0.47 -0.51
N MET A 100 0.95 -1.36 0.20
CA MET A 100 -0.02 -0.96 1.22
C MET A 100 0.66 -0.22 2.38
N TYR A 101 1.80 -0.72 2.87
CA TYR A 101 2.59 -0.02 3.89
C TYR A 101 3.10 1.33 3.40
N TYR A 102 3.65 1.39 2.18
CA TYR A 102 4.10 2.64 1.59
C TYR A 102 2.97 3.69 1.56
N ARG A 103 1.79 3.33 1.08
CA ARG A 103 0.65 4.26 0.99
C ARG A 103 0.13 4.68 2.38
N ARG A 104 0.14 3.80 3.38
CA ARG A 104 -0.23 4.18 4.74
C ARG A 104 0.83 5.10 5.37
N GLY A 105 2.09 4.89 5.07
CA GLY A 105 3.17 5.81 5.40
C GLY A 105 2.94 7.22 4.85
N ASP A 106 2.52 7.32 3.57
CA ASP A 106 2.14 8.59 2.95
C ASP A 106 0.99 9.29 3.69
N MET A 107 -0.03 8.54 4.11
CA MET A 107 -1.15 9.07 4.89
C MET A 107 -0.69 9.64 6.25
N TYR A 108 0.20 8.91 6.94
CA TYR A 108 0.78 9.39 8.20
C TYR A 108 1.67 10.61 8.01
N TYR A 109 2.50 10.63 6.96
CA TYR A 109 3.39 11.73 6.66
C TYR A 109 2.64 13.01 6.29
N SER A 110 1.76 12.93 5.28
CA SER A 110 1.20 14.11 4.62
C SER A 110 0.11 14.80 5.40
N TYR A 111 -0.66 14.07 6.21
CA TYR A 111 -1.89 14.60 6.80
C TYR A 111 -1.98 14.41 8.31
N ALA A 112 -1.60 13.24 8.80
CA ALA A 112 -1.63 12.98 10.24
C ALA A 112 -0.41 13.58 10.96
N ILE A 113 0.62 14.01 10.21
CA ILE A 113 1.90 14.54 10.72
C ILE A 113 2.46 13.64 11.83
N ASN A 114 2.32 12.33 11.63
CA ASN A 114 2.81 11.30 12.53
C ASN A 114 4.05 10.65 11.93
N TYR A 115 5.17 11.34 12.00
CA TYR A 115 6.42 10.91 11.40
C TYR A 115 6.93 9.58 11.94
N SER A 116 6.67 9.25 13.21
CA SER A 116 7.07 7.97 13.80
C SER A 116 6.37 6.79 13.14
N ASN A 117 5.06 6.87 12.97
CA ASN A 117 4.29 5.82 12.29
C ASN A 117 4.63 5.75 10.79
N ALA A 118 4.86 6.91 10.15
CA ALA A 118 5.30 6.94 8.76
C ALA A 118 6.66 6.24 8.58
N ILE A 119 7.63 6.48 9.49
CA ILE A 119 8.94 5.81 9.46
C ILE A 119 8.78 4.29 9.62
N GLU A 120 7.91 3.83 10.52
CA GLU A 120 7.65 2.41 10.71
C GLU A 120 7.09 1.78 9.43
N ASP A 121 6.09 2.39 8.83
CA ASP A 121 5.46 1.90 7.61
C ASP A 121 6.41 1.93 6.41
N TYR A 122 7.16 3.01 6.18
CA TYR A 122 8.18 3.05 5.13
C TYR A 122 9.29 2.03 5.36
N SER A 123 9.64 1.74 6.62
CA SER A 123 10.62 0.71 6.93
C SER A 123 10.10 -0.68 6.59
N LYS A 124 8.82 -0.97 6.89
CA LYS A 124 8.17 -2.22 6.49
C LYS A 124 8.05 -2.36 4.98
N ALA A 125 7.64 -1.30 4.29
CA ALA A 125 7.61 -1.28 2.83
C ALA A 125 8.99 -1.58 2.25
N TYR A 126 10.04 -0.94 2.75
CA TYR A 126 11.42 -1.16 2.29
C TYR A 126 11.96 -2.55 2.60
N GLU A 127 11.55 -3.19 3.70
CA GLU A 127 11.88 -4.58 4.01
C GLU A 127 11.26 -5.57 3.02
N LEU A 128 10.02 -5.33 2.62
CA LEU A 128 9.21 -6.24 1.81
C LEU A 128 9.43 -6.08 0.31
N ILE A 129 9.69 -4.85 -0.14
CA ILE A 129 9.78 -4.54 -1.57
C ILE A 129 10.87 -5.34 -2.28
N ASN A 130 10.60 -5.76 -3.51
CA ASN A 130 11.61 -6.33 -4.37
C ASN A 130 12.66 -5.26 -4.72
N LYS A 131 13.90 -5.48 -4.32
CA LYS A 131 15.01 -4.53 -4.53
C LYS A 131 15.36 -4.27 -6.00
N SER A 132 14.80 -5.03 -6.94
CA SER A 132 14.88 -4.71 -8.36
C SER A 132 13.87 -3.63 -8.80
N ASP A 133 12.89 -3.28 -7.98
CA ASP A 133 12.04 -2.11 -8.17
C ASP A 133 12.71 -0.86 -7.62
N TYR A 134 13.70 -0.37 -8.37
CA TYR A 134 14.53 0.76 -7.97
C TYR A 134 13.71 2.05 -7.75
N ILE A 135 12.66 2.27 -8.54
CA ILE A 135 11.87 3.50 -8.48
C ILE A 135 11.13 3.58 -7.14
N HIS A 136 10.39 2.55 -6.76
CA HIS A 136 9.68 2.53 -5.48
C HIS A 136 10.64 2.52 -4.29
N CYS A 137 11.79 1.82 -4.40
CA CYS A 137 12.82 1.88 -3.37
C CYS A 137 13.30 3.32 -3.12
N CYS A 138 13.55 4.10 -4.20
CA CYS A 138 13.96 5.49 -4.08
C CYS A 138 12.92 6.34 -3.34
N TYR A 139 11.65 6.24 -3.75
CA TYR A 139 10.58 7.00 -3.10
C TYR A 139 10.42 6.65 -1.63
N ILE A 140 10.43 5.36 -1.27
CA ILE A 140 10.33 4.92 0.13
C ILE A 140 11.48 5.51 0.97
N LEU A 141 12.72 5.42 0.48
CA LEU A 141 13.88 5.96 1.18
C LEU A 141 13.82 7.48 1.30
N TYR A 142 13.43 8.16 0.24
CA TYR A 142 13.29 9.62 0.22
C TYR A 142 12.26 10.10 1.24
N TYR A 143 11.05 9.57 1.24
CA TYR A 143 10.01 9.99 2.19
C TYR A 143 10.34 9.58 3.63
N ARG A 144 10.99 8.44 3.85
CA ARG A 144 11.48 8.08 5.18
C ARG A 144 12.56 9.04 5.67
N ALA A 145 13.44 9.50 4.78
CA ALA A 145 14.44 10.51 5.11
C ALA A 145 13.81 11.85 5.51
N LEU A 146 12.74 12.27 4.81
CA LEU A 146 11.98 13.46 5.19
C LEU A 146 11.44 13.32 6.63
N CYS A 147 10.84 12.17 6.95
CA CYS A 147 10.34 11.90 8.29
C CYS A 147 11.46 11.92 9.34
N TYR A 148 12.61 11.31 9.06
CA TYR A 148 13.78 11.37 9.96
C TYR A 148 14.29 12.79 10.20
N TYR A 149 14.27 13.62 9.15
CA TYR A 149 14.66 15.02 9.27
C TYR A 149 13.72 15.78 10.19
N GLU A 150 12.41 15.61 10.04
CA GLU A 150 11.40 16.29 10.85
C GLU A 150 11.50 15.96 12.35
N ILE A 151 11.93 14.74 12.69
CA ILE A 151 12.16 14.34 14.09
C ILE A 151 13.59 14.60 14.59
N GLY A 152 14.44 15.25 13.77
CA GLY A 152 15.83 15.61 14.13
C GLY A 152 16.87 14.49 13.98
N GLU A 153 16.50 13.35 13.42
CA GLU A 153 17.39 12.20 13.19
C GLU A 153 18.23 12.38 11.92
N TYR A 154 18.98 13.49 11.82
CA TYR A 154 19.69 13.92 10.61
C TYR A 154 20.65 12.89 10.03
N LYS A 155 21.29 12.07 10.88
CA LYS A 155 22.20 11.01 10.41
C LYS A 155 21.46 9.93 9.62
N LYS A 156 20.28 9.52 10.12
CA LYS A 156 19.44 8.52 9.44
C LYS A 156 18.85 9.08 8.15
N ALA A 157 18.37 10.33 8.20
CA ALA A 157 17.89 11.04 7.02
C ALA A 157 18.96 11.05 5.91
N LYS A 158 20.20 11.46 6.25
CA LYS A 158 21.30 11.48 5.29
C LYS A 158 21.63 10.10 4.74
N GLN A 159 21.60 9.05 5.57
CA GLN A 159 21.86 7.68 5.14
C GLN A 159 20.84 7.20 4.11
N ASP A 160 19.54 7.44 4.38
CA ASP A 160 18.46 7.06 3.45
C ASP A 160 18.57 7.84 2.13
N LEU A 161 18.87 9.14 2.18
CA LEU A 161 19.08 9.96 0.97
C LEU A 161 20.25 9.47 0.11
N LEU A 162 21.38 9.09 0.73
CA LEU A 162 22.52 8.53 0.02
C LEU A 162 22.13 7.19 -0.63
N SER A 163 21.41 6.34 0.10
CA SER A 163 20.92 5.06 -0.46
C SER A 163 19.90 5.28 -1.60
N ALA A 164 19.11 6.34 -1.55
CA ALA A 164 18.19 6.71 -2.61
C ALA A 164 18.93 7.20 -3.87
N LEU A 165 20.06 7.90 -3.72
CA LEU A 165 20.91 8.29 -4.85
C LEU A 165 21.48 7.08 -5.60
N ASP A 166 21.82 6.00 -4.89
CA ASP A 166 22.34 4.77 -5.50
C ASP A 166 21.31 4.05 -6.39
N CYS A 167 20.03 4.40 -6.27
CA CYS A 167 18.95 3.86 -7.12
C CYS A 167 18.93 4.44 -8.56
N ASP A 168 19.78 5.43 -8.87
CA ASP A 168 19.95 6.06 -10.20
C ASP A 168 18.64 6.54 -10.84
N TYR A 169 17.75 7.14 -10.03
CA TYR A 169 16.48 7.71 -10.48
C TYR A 169 16.58 9.23 -10.64
N ASP A 170 16.80 9.68 -11.86
CA ASP A 170 17.08 11.09 -12.19
C ASP A 170 16.04 12.08 -11.68
N THR A 171 14.77 11.70 -11.64
CA THR A 171 13.66 12.60 -11.23
C THR A 171 13.78 13.12 -9.81
N LEU A 172 14.33 12.31 -8.87
CA LEU A 172 14.51 12.71 -7.47
C LEU A 172 15.92 13.21 -7.15
N LYS A 173 16.85 13.12 -8.07
CA LYS A 173 18.27 13.37 -7.82
C LYS A 173 18.55 14.78 -7.32
N ASP A 174 18.00 15.78 -7.98
CA ASP A 174 18.22 17.20 -7.62
C ASP A 174 17.59 17.52 -6.25
N ASP A 175 16.40 16.98 -5.96
CA ASP A 175 15.73 17.13 -4.69
C ASP A 175 16.55 16.49 -3.56
N ILE A 176 17.04 15.26 -3.77
CA ILE A 176 17.89 14.54 -2.81
C ILE A 176 19.18 15.31 -2.52
N LEU A 177 19.89 15.78 -3.56
CA LEU A 177 21.12 16.54 -3.40
C LEU A 177 20.89 17.86 -2.66
N SER A 178 19.82 18.57 -2.99
CA SER A 178 19.41 19.79 -2.30
C SER A 178 19.15 19.52 -0.82
N PHE A 179 18.47 18.42 -0.52
CA PHE A 179 18.12 18.06 0.85
C PHE A 179 19.33 17.58 1.66
N ILE A 180 20.28 16.86 1.06
CA ILE A 180 21.56 16.52 1.71
C ILE A 180 22.33 17.79 2.08
N ASN A 181 22.36 18.80 1.20
CA ASN A 181 23.00 20.08 1.46
C ASN A 181 22.33 20.83 2.64
N LEU A 182 21.00 20.76 2.75
CA LEU A 182 20.25 21.33 3.86
C LEU A 182 20.63 20.66 5.20
N ILE A 183 20.78 19.34 5.21
CA ILE A 183 21.19 18.59 6.41
C ILE A 183 22.61 18.96 6.86
N HIS A 184 23.52 19.27 5.94
CA HIS A 184 24.89 19.67 6.28
C HIS A 184 24.99 21.01 7.03
N GLN A 185 23.92 21.80 7.03
CA GLN A 185 23.86 23.11 7.72
C GLN A 185 23.31 23.00 9.15
N LYS A 186 22.90 21.80 9.59
CA LYS A 186 22.36 21.50 10.91
C LYS A 186 23.41 20.85 11.80
#